data_36eb2a802147c43d24ba62a36d2189ad
#
_entry.id   36eb2a802147c43d24ba62a36d2189ad
#
_cell.length_a   1.000
_cell.length_b   1.000
_cell.length_c   1.000
_cell.angle_alpha   90.00
_cell.angle_beta   90.00
_cell.angle_gamma   90.00
#
_symmetry.space_group_name_H-M   'P 1'
#
loop_
_entity.id
_entity.type
_entity.pdbx_description
1 polymer ?
#
loop_
_entity_poly.entity_id
_entity_poly.type
_entity_poly.pdbx_seq_one_letter_code
_entity_poly.pdbx_strand_id
1 'polypeptide(L)'
;MRRVTSARLVAGIAALLYVATAAAIAVTKLSYDAPKDQLVMTIAYRGTNPDHQFRVQWDKCAKLDEERMQILGLLIDDQPNDLARQEFTKPMRIDLRDFTCRPSKVTIKTSAGFFTSVDVPAPKTKWSPPQPGSDPRNAP
;
A
#
# COMPACT_ATOMS: atom_id res chain seq x y z
N MET A 1 72.31 27.51 -14.45
CA MET A 1 71.44 26.72 -13.55
C MET A 1 69.97 26.95 -13.90
N ARG A 2 69.33 26.01 -14.62
CA ARG A 2 67.92 26.11 -14.99
C ARG A 2 67.14 25.16 -14.08
N ARG A 3 66.22 25.71 -13.28
CA ARG A 3 65.30 24.94 -12.47
C ARG A 3 64.10 24.52 -13.34
N VAL A 4 63.92 23.22 -13.49
CA VAL A 4 62.73 22.62 -14.15
C VAL A 4 61.66 22.41 -13.08
N THR A 5 60.55 23.13 -13.21
CA THR A 5 59.41 22.99 -12.33
C THR A 5 58.44 21.98 -12.97
N SER A 6 58.38 20.78 -12.38
CA SER A 6 57.44 19.72 -12.81
C SER A 6 56.05 20.03 -12.27
N ALA A 7 55.13 20.40 -13.16
CA ALA A 7 53.69 20.50 -12.85
C ALA A 7 53.04 19.09 -12.81
N ARG A 8 52.60 18.67 -11.63
CA ARG A 8 51.83 17.45 -11.47
C ARG A 8 50.37 17.73 -11.78
N LEU A 9 49.89 17.20 -12.89
CA LEU A 9 48.45 17.15 -13.22
C LEU A 9 47.79 16.12 -12.31
N VAL A 10 46.93 16.58 -11.40
CA VAL A 10 46.05 15.71 -10.63
C VAL A 10 44.77 15.56 -11.45
N ALA A 11 44.63 14.42 -12.11
CA ALA A 11 43.38 14.04 -12.78
C ALA A 11 42.34 13.61 -11.71
N GLY A 12 41.41 14.49 -11.39
CA GLY A 12 40.28 14.19 -10.53
C GLY A 12 39.28 13.31 -11.27
N ILE A 13 39.15 12.06 -10.84
CA ILE A 13 38.07 11.15 -11.30
C ILE A 13 36.82 11.56 -10.56
N ALA A 14 35.92 12.28 -11.25
CA ALA A 14 34.55 12.52 -10.76
C ALA A 14 33.76 11.21 -10.88
N ALA A 15 33.63 10.50 -9.77
CA ALA A 15 32.72 9.36 -9.68
C ALA A 15 31.29 9.90 -9.73
N LEU A 16 30.63 9.75 -10.89
CA LEU A 16 29.19 9.96 -11.04
C LEU A 16 28.45 8.86 -10.25
N LEU A 17 28.01 9.19 -9.06
CA LEU A 17 27.05 8.37 -8.30
C LEU A 17 25.72 8.38 -9.05
N TYR A 18 25.46 7.35 -9.84
CA TYR A 18 24.13 7.06 -10.35
C TYR A 18 23.27 6.64 -9.16
N VAL A 19 22.50 7.57 -8.62
CA VAL A 19 21.40 7.25 -7.73
C VAL A 19 20.30 6.63 -8.60
N ALA A 20 20.21 5.31 -8.61
CA ALA A 20 19.08 4.61 -9.19
C ALA A 20 17.83 5.02 -8.41
N THR A 21 17.04 5.95 -8.95
CA THR A 21 15.73 6.27 -8.39
C THR A 21 14.83 5.06 -8.62
N ALA A 22 14.52 4.34 -7.53
CA ALA A 22 13.52 3.30 -7.57
C ALA A 22 12.25 3.83 -8.24
N ALA A 23 11.63 3.02 -9.10
CA ALA A 23 10.40 3.41 -9.78
C ALA A 23 9.37 3.85 -8.71
N ALA A 24 8.91 5.10 -8.79
CA ALA A 24 8.01 5.65 -7.79
C ALA A 24 6.63 5.03 -7.98
N ILE A 25 6.22 4.17 -7.04
CA ILE A 25 4.87 3.63 -6.96
C ILE A 25 4.10 4.45 -5.93
N ALA A 26 2.92 4.91 -6.29
CA ALA A 26 2.06 5.68 -5.41
C ALA A 26 0.62 5.16 -5.44
N VAL A 27 -0.04 5.15 -4.29
CA VAL A 27 -1.49 4.97 -4.21
C VAL A 27 -2.12 6.35 -4.26
N THR A 28 -2.73 6.68 -5.40
CA THR A 28 -3.32 8.00 -5.65
C THR A 28 -4.74 8.13 -5.10
N LYS A 29 -5.41 7.00 -4.88
CA LYS A 29 -6.74 6.94 -4.29
C LYS A 29 -6.86 5.66 -3.46
N LEU A 30 -7.35 5.78 -2.24
CA LEU A 30 -7.73 4.66 -1.38
C LEU A 30 -9.09 4.95 -0.76
N SER A 31 -10.02 4.02 -0.86
CA SER A 31 -11.37 4.13 -0.32
C SER A 31 -11.93 2.77 0.09
N TYR A 32 -12.93 2.79 0.97
CA TYR A 32 -13.70 1.62 1.34
C TYR A 32 -15.04 1.62 0.59
N ASP A 33 -15.30 0.56 -0.17
CA ASP A 33 -16.56 0.32 -0.87
C ASP A 33 -17.50 -0.50 0.04
N ALA A 34 -18.35 0.19 0.78
CA ALA A 34 -19.23 -0.42 1.77
C ALA A 34 -20.25 -1.41 1.18
N PRO A 35 -20.87 -1.18 0.02
CA PRO A 35 -21.79 -2.15 -0.61
C PRO A 35 -21.13 -3.49 -0.93
N LYS A 36 -19.86 -3.47 -1.36
CA LYS A 36 -19.11 -4.67 -1.78
C LYS A 36 -18.19 -5.22 -0.72
N ASP A 37 -18.03 -4.50 0.39
CA ASP A 37 -17.09 -4.81 1.46
C ASP A 37 -15.65 -4.99 0.94
N GLN A 38 -15.16 -3.99 0.20
CA GLN A 38 -13.87 -4.01 -0.48
C GLN A 38 -13.07 -2.74 -0.20
N LEU A 39 -11.74 -2.87 -0.12
CA LEU A 39 -10.84 -1.76 -0.35
C LEU A 39 -10.70 -1.54 -1.86
N VAL A 40 -10.78 -0.30 -2.27
CA VAL A 40 -10.58 0.11 -3.66
C VAL A 40 -9.45 1.12 -3.70
N MET A 41 -8.43 0.85 -4.51
CA MET A 41 -7.32 1.76 -4.69
C MET A 41 -6.97 1.95 -6.16
N THR A 42 -6.37 3.10 -6.46
CA THR A 42 -5.75 3.39 -7.75
C THR A 42 -4.25 3.52 -7.54
N ILE A 43 -3.49 2.72 -8.27
CA ILE A 43 -2.03 2.66 -8.19
C ILE A 43 -1.48 3.38 -9.41
N ALA A 44 -0.64 4.40 -9.18
CA ALA A 44 0.17 5.03 -10.22
C ALA A 44 1.59 4.47 -10.14
N TYR A 45 2.15 4.07 -11.27
CA TYR A 45 3.48 3.46 -11.34
C TYR A 45 4.15 3.77 -12.68
N ARG A 46 5.44 3.47 -12.77
CA ARG A 46 6.22 3.59 -13.99
C ARG A 46 6.78 2.23 -14.37
N GLY A 47 6.84 1.98 -15.67
CA GLY A 47 7.35 0.73 -16.20
C GLY A 47 7.44 0.71 -17.71
N THR A 48 7.86 -0.41 -18.28
CA THR A 48 7.89 -0.67 -19.74
C THR A 48 6.53 -1.12 -20.27
N ASN A 49 5.65 -1.65 -19.42
CA ASN A 49 4.38 -2.25 -19.81
C ASN A 49 3.30 -2.04 -18.73
N PRO A 50 2.01 -2.18 -19.10
CA PRO A 50 0.90 -2.06 -18.16
C PRO A 50 0.61 -3.34 -17.34
N ASP A 51 1.40 -4.42 -17.52
CA ASP A 51 1.08 -5.75 -17.01
C ASP A 51 1.62 -6.03 -15.60
N HIS A 52 2.14 -5.00 -14.92
CA HIS A 52 2.54 -5.11 -13.51
C HIS A 52 1.40 -5.66 -12.66
N GLN A 53 1.71 -6.61 -11.79
CA GLN A 53 0.78 -7.16 -10.82
C GLN A 53 1.15 -6.64 -9.43
N PHE A 54 0.13 -6.26 -8.68
CA PHE A 54 0.31 -5.73 -7.35
C PHE A 54 -0.36 -6.64 -6.32
N ARG A 55 0.26 -6.77 -5.16
CA ARG A 55 -0.32 -7.44 -4.00
C ARG A 55 -0.02 -6.64 -2.74
N VAL A 56 -0.85 -6.80 -1.73
CA VAL A 56 -0.61 -6.20 -0.42
C VAL A 56 -0.12 -7.28 0.53
N GLN A 57 1.02 -7.04 1.13
CA GLN A 57 1.52 -7.84 2.24
C GLN A 57 1.11 -7.15 3.54
N TRP A 58 0.26 -7.82 4.31
CA TRP A 58 -0.26 -7.30 5.57
C TRP A 58 0.72 -7.56 6.72
N ASP A 59 0.87 -6.57 7.58
CA ASP A 59 1.54 -6.68 8.86
C ASP A 59 0.55 -7.20 9.93
N LYS A 60 0.99 -7.28 11.16
CA LYS A 60 0.13 -7.69 12.28
C LYS A 60 -0.91 -6.62 12.60
N CYS A 61 -2.12 -7.08 12.89
CA CYS A 61 -3.16 -6.23 13.44
C CYS A 61 -2.77 -5.76 14.84
N ALA A 62 -2.79 -4.46 15.08
CA ALA A 62 -2.43 -3.86 16.35
C ALA A 62 -3.56 -2.95 16.86
N LYS A 63 -3.61 -2.73 18.17
CA LYS A 63 -4.57 -1.81 18.78
C LYS A 63 -4.17 -0.37 18.46
N LEU A 64 -5.10 0.44 17.97
CA LEU A 64 -4.90 1.88 17.73
C LEU A 64 -5.42 2.70 18.91
N ASP A 65 -6.64 2.43 19.34
CA ASP A 65 -7.31 3.04 20.49
C ASP A 65 -8.26 2.03 21.14
N GLU A 66 -9.17 2.48 22.01
CA GLU A 66 -10.09 1.57 22.71
C GLU A 66 -11.08 0.88 21.78
N GLU A 67 -11.46 1.50 20.67
CA GLU A 67 -12.51 1.05 19.76
C GLU A 67 -11.96 0.52 18.43
N ARG A 68 -10.74 0.92 18.05
CA ARG A 68 -10.20 0.65 16.72
C ARG A 68 -8.87 -0.06 16.75
N MET A 69 -8.68 -0.86 15.72
CA MET A 69 -7.41 -1.49 15.39
C MET A 69 -6.66 -0.65 14.33
N GLN A 70 -5.42 -1.02 14.06
CA GLN A 70 -4.64 -0.51 12.92
C GLN A 70 -3.91 -1.66 12.25
N ILE A 71 -3.74 -1.55 10.96
CA ILE A 71 -2.96 -2.49 10.17
C ILE A 71 -2.24 -1.76 9.04
N LEU A 72 -0.99 -2.16 8.83
CA LEU A 72 -0.17 -1.69 7.73
C LEU A 72 -0.14 -2.74 6.64
N GLY A 73 -0.38 -2.33 5.40
CA GLY A 73 -0.17 -3.13 4.21
C GLY A 73 0.96 -2.54 3.37
N LEU A 74 1.94 -3.37 3.01
CA LEU A 74 2.98 -3.00 2.04
C LEU A 74 2.51 -3.39 0.64
N LEU A 75 2.38 -2.40 -0.24
CA LEU A 75 2.10 -2.64 -1.66
C LEU A 75 3.36 -3.11 -2.36
N ILE A 76 3.30 -4.29 -2.94
CA ILE A 76 4.41 -4.96 -3.63
C ILE A 76 4.07 -5.07 -5.11
N ASP A 77 5.01 -4.64 -5.94
CA ASP A 77 5.01 -4.83 -7.39
C ASP A 77 5.76 -6.12 -7.73
N ASP A 78 5.25 -6.90 -8.68
CA ASP A 78 5.93 -8.11 -9.19
C ASP A 78 7.10 -7.78 -10.12
N GLN A 79 7.19 -6.55 -10.63
CA GLN A 79 8.26 -6.07 -11.51
C GLN A 79 9.05 -4.89 -10.88
N PRO A 80 9.63 -5.06 -9.68
CA PRO A 80 10.22 -3.96 -8.92
C PRO A 80 11.48 -3.36 -9.57
N ASN A 81 12.08 -4.07 -10.53
CA ASN A 81 13.28 -3.66 -11.25
C ASN A 81 12.99 -3.05 -12.62
N ASP A 82 11.73 -2.86 -12.99
CA ASP A 82 11.37 -2.14 -14.21
C ASP A 82 11.54 -0.63 -13.99
N LEU A 83 12.65 -0.09 -14.49
CA LEU A 83 13.06 1.31 -14.32
C LEU A 83 12.61 2.22 -15.46
N ALA A 84 11.78 1.74 -16.38
CA ALA A 84 11.25 2.57 -17.46
C ALA A 84 10.41 3.72 -16.91
N ARG A 85 10.26 4.78 -17.70
CA ARG A 85 9.64 6.03 -17.25
C ARG A 85 8.22 6.26 -17.76
N GLN A 86 7.66 5.31 -18.49
CA GLN A 86 6.28 5.41 -18.94
C GLN A 86 5.34 5.29 -17.75
N GLU A 87 4.38 6.18 -17.65
CA GLU A 87 3.43 6.23 -16.53
C GLU A 87 2.18 5.42 -16.84
N PHE A 88 1.75 4.65 -15.85
CA PHE A 88 0.54 3.84 -15.89
C PHE A 88 -0.28 4.04 -14.62
N THR A 89 -1.57 3.75 -14.73
CA THR A 89 -2.46 3.64 -13.57
C THR A 89 -3.23 2.33 -13.62
N LYS A 90 -3.41 1.70 -12.46
CA LYS A 90 -4.13 0.43 -12.35
C LYS A 90 -5.08 0.46 -11.15
N PRO A 91 -6.38 0.12 -11.34
CA PRO A 91 -7.27 -0.09 -10.22
C PRO A 91 -6.97 -1.43 -9.56
N MET A 92 -7.04 -1.46 -8.22
CA MET A 92 -6.93 -2.68 -7.42
C MET A 92 -8.08 -2.74 -6.41
N ARG A 93 -8.64 -3.93 -6.22
CA ARG A 93 -9.70 -4.21 -5.25
C ARG A 93 -9.27 -5.34 -4.34
N ILE A 94 -9.50 -5.18 -3.05
CA ILE A 94 -9.21 -6.19 -2.03
C ILE A 94 -10.51 -6.52 -1.33
N ASP A 95 -10.92 -7.78 -1.38
CA ASP A 95 -12.08 -8.28 -0.65
C ASP A 95 -11.77 -8.32 0.85
N LEU A 96 -12.67 -7.78 1.66
CA LEU A 96 -12.52 -7.72 3.12
C LEU A 96 -13.41 -8.68 3.88
N ARG A 97 -14.15 -9.57 3.21
CA ARG A 97 -15.07 -10.50 3.89
C ARG A 97 -14.39 -11.38 4.93
N ASP A 98 -13.14 -11.80 4.64
CA ASP A 98 -12.33 -12.62 5.54
C ASP A 98 -11.30 -11.79 6.33
N PHE A 99 -11.36 -10.47 6.23
CA PHE A 99 -10.45 -9.57 6.91
C PHE A 99 -10.88 -9.36 8.36
N THR A 100 -10.10 -9.88 9.30
CA THR A 100 -10.46 -9.92 10.73
C THR A 100 -10.03 -8.68 11.52
N CYS A 101 -9.09 -7.88 11.01
CA CYS A 101 -8.61 -6.66 11.67
C CYS A 101 -9.61 -5.52 11.47
N ARG A 102 -10.74 -5.54 12.18
CA ARG A 102 -11.85 -4.58 12.04
C ARG A 102 -12.57 -4.33 13.36
N PRO A 103 -13.09 -3.13 13.62
CA PRO A 103 -12.91 -1.91 12.84
C PRO A 103 -11.47 -1.43 12.90
N SER A 104 -10.95 -0.86 11.83
CA SER A 104 -9.55 -0.50 11.78
C SER A 104 -9.23 0.69 10.87
N LYS A 105 -8.12 1.36 11.20
CA LYS A 105 -7.41 2.23 10.27
C LYS A 105 -6.46 1.37 9.44
N VAL A 106 -6.75 1.26 8.16
CA VAL A 106 -5.91 0.55 7.19
C VAL A 106 -4.99 1.56 6.52
N THR A 107 -3.69 1.32 6.58
CA THR A 107 -2.67 2.15 5.93
C THR A 107 -1.94 1.33 4.88
N ILE A 108 -1.90 1.82 3.65
CA ILE A 108 -1.11 1.22 2.58
C ILE A 108 0.15 2.04 2.37
N LYS A 109 1.30 1.37 2.46
CA LYS A 109 2.63 1.92 2.23
C LYS A 109 3.21 1.36 0.94
N THR A 110 3.90 2.20 0.18
CA THR A 110 4.66 1.78 -1.01
C THR A 110 6.15 1.66 -0.70
N SER A 111 6.91 0.95 -1.52
CA SER A 111 8.38 0.85 -1.42
C SER A 111 9.07 2.21 -1.54
N ALA A 112 8.45 3.17 -2.23
CA ALA A 112 8.94 4.54 -2.34
C ALA A 112 8.70 5.40 -1.09
N GLY A 113 8.05 4.85 -0.04
CA GLY A 113 7.81 5.53 1.22
C GLY A 113 6.52 6.35 1.26
N PHE A 114 5.71 6.38 0.19
CA PHE A 114 4.38 6.97 0.22
C PHE A 114 3.42 6.08 1.00
N PHE A 115 2.51 6.70 1.75
CA PHE A 115 1.46 5.98 2.46
C PHE A 115 0.15 6.76 2.44
N THR A 116 -0.94 6.03 2.44
CA THR A 116 -2.30 6.56 2.51
C THR A 116 -3.13 5.67 3.42
N SER A 117 -4.16 6.22 4.04
CA SER A 117 -4.98 5.51 5.02
C SER A 117 -6.46 5.67 4.74
N VAL A 118 -7.24 4.69 5.18
CA VAL A 118 -8.71 4.71 5.17
C VAL A 118 -9.23 3.98 6.40
N ASP A 119 -10.36 4.44 6.93
CA ASP A 119 -11.07 3.75 8.01
C ASP A 119 -11.99 2.66 7.42
N VAL A 120 -11.85 1.45 7.95
CA VAL A 120 -12.68 0.30 7.60
C VAL A 120 -13.56 -0.03 8.81
N PRO A 121 -14.89 0.02 8.67
CA PRO A 121 -15.79 -0.24 9.79
C PRO A 121 -15.81 -1.71 10.19
N ALA A 122 -16.47 -2.02 11.30
CA ALA A 122 -16.76 -3.38 11.70
C ALA A 122 -17.48 -4.15 10.58
N PRO A 123 -17.30 -5.47 10.49
CA PRO A 123 -18.03 -6.30 9.53
C PRO A 123 -19.54 -6.07 9.69
N LYS A 124 -20.27 -5.99 8.58
CA LYS A 124 -21.73 -6.02 8.64
C LYS A 124 -22.14 -7.36 9.25
N THR A 125 -22.84 -7.35 10.38
CA THR A 125 -23.43 -8.56 10.93
C THR A 125 -24.38 -9.12 9.87
N LYS A 126 -24.19 -10.39 9.48
CA LYS A 126 -25.17 -11.07 8.67
C LYS A 126 -26.49 -10.98 9.43
N TRP A 127 -27.50 -10.36 8.83
CA TRP A 127 -28.84 -10.38 9.40
C TRP A 127 -29.22 -11.86 9.61
N SER A 128 -29.36 -12.27 10.88
CA SER A 128 -29.93 -13.56 11.21
C SER A 128 -31.43 -13.34 11.41
N PRO A 129 -32.30 -14.01 10.66
CA PRO A 129 -33.72 -13.91 10.91
C PRO A 129 -34.03 -14.24 12.38
N PRO A 130 -35.04 -13.60 13.00
CA PRO A 130 -35.45 -13.91 14.36
C PRO A 130 -35.70 -15.41 14.47
N GLN A 131 -35.10 -16.06 15.47
CA GLN A 131 -35.33 -17.48 15.75
C GLN A 131 -36.82 -17.65 16.04
N PRO A 132 -37.52 -18.58 15.37
CA PRO A 132 -38.90 -18.86 15.70
C PRO A 132 -38.95 -19.42 17.15
N GLY A 133 -39.53 -18.66 18.06
CA GLY A 133 -39.62 -19.01 19.47
C GLY A 133 -39.31 -17.90 20.48
N SER A 134 -38.80 -16.75 20.06
CA SER A 134 -38.58 -15.60 20.92
C SER A 134 -39.75 -14.64 20.96
N ASP A 135 -40.99 -15.13 21.09
CA ASP A 135 -42.12 -14.29 21.38
C ASP A 135 -42.07 -13.88 22.86
N PRO A 136 -41.88 -12.57 23.17
CA PRO A 136 -41.80 -12.11 24.55
C PRO A 136 -43.11 -12.34 25.36
N ARG A 137 -44.16 -12.82 24.72
CA ARG A 137 -45.42 -13.20 25.39
C ARG A 137 -45.45 -14.60 25.99
N ASN A 138 -44.40 -15.41 25.76
CA ASN A 138 -44.26 -16.75 26.30
C ASN A 138 -43.19 -16.85 27.41
N ALA A 139 -42.88 -15.79 28.10
CA ALA A 139 -42.09 -15.85 29.32
C ALA A 139 -43.03 -16.30 30.47
N PRO A 140 -42.61 -17.30 31.28
CA PRO A 140 -43.44 -17.79 32.42
C PRO A 140 -43.60 -16.71 33.49
#